data_b2f2647da805c5ad104ecb19bf80e0cb
#
_entry.id   b2f2647da805c5ad104ecb19bf80e0cb
#
_cell.length_a   1.000
_cell.length_b   1.000
_cell.length_c   1.000
_cell.angle_alpha   90.00
_cell.angle_beta   90.00
_cell.angle_gamma   90.00
#
_symmetry.space_group_name_H-M   'P 1'
#
loop_
_entity.id
_entity.type
_entity.pdbx_description
1 polymer ?
#
loop_
_entity_poly.entity_id
_entity_poly.type
_entity_poly.pdbx_seq_one_letter_code
_entity_poly.pdbx_strand_id
1 'polypeptide(L)'
;MALASQLADDVRDEAGLRNCTDALAAADYLSKSIRDYRREARVGRVPFAIDELLAAGVDNDDLAKEPPPPHLQRYLDGLRKRAAQYFNTAAETLPRAQRARHRHLLVLAALGQAHLNSRAPAPERRRLKDMFLAWTAARRAR
;
A
#
# COMPACT_ATOMS: atom_id res chain seq x y z
N MET A 1 -18.13 -28.76 22.84
CA MET A 1 -17.52 -28.64 21.49
C MET A 1 -17.77 -27.27 20.84
N ALA A 2 -18.93 -26.63 21.00
CA ALA A 2 -19.23 -25.31 20.40
C ALA A 2 -18.29 -24.17 20.86
N LEU A 3 -17.95 -24.09 22.14
CA LEU A 3 -17.09 -23.04 22.69
C LEU A 3 -15.64 -23.11 22.13
N ALA A 4 -15.09 -24.31 21.94
CA ALA A 4 -13.75 -24.46 21.37
C ALA A 4 -13.69 -24.06 19.89
N SER A 5 -14.76 -24.32 19.13
CA SER A 5 -14.89 -23.87 17.74
C SER A 5 -15.01 -22.34 17.65
N GLN A 6 -15.82 -21.73 18.50
CA GLN A 6 -15.94 -20.26 18.55
C GLN A 6 -14.62 -19.57 18.92
N LEU A 7 -13.91 -20.08 19.95
CA LEU A 7 -12.59 -19.54 20.32
C LEU A 7 -11.58 -19.66 19.18
N ALA A 8 -11.59 -20.76 18.43
CA ALA A 8 -10.69 -20.94 17.28
C ALA A 8 -11.01 -19.99 16.13
N ASP A 9 -12.30 -19.70 15.89
CA ASP A 9 -12.73 -18.74 14.88
C ASP A 9 -12.39 -17.31 15.28
N ASP A 10 -12.58 -16.93 16.54
CA ASP A 10 -12.21 -15.61 17.08
C ASP A 10 -10.70 -15.36 16.95
N VAL A 11 -9.87 -16.35 17.26
CA VAL A 11 -8.40 -16.26 17.12
C VAL A 11 -7.97 -16.11 15.65
N ARG A 12 -8.63 -16.82 14.73
CA ARG A 12 -8.37 -16.70 13.29
C ARG A 12 -8.78 -15.34 12.76
N ASP A 13 -9.91 -14.81 13.20
CA ASP A 13 -10.41 -13.51 12.81
C ASP A 13 -9.49 -12.39 13.30
N GLU A 14 -8.96 -12.50 14.52
CA GLU A 14 -7.98 -11.55 15.06
C GLU A 14 -6.65 -11.60 14.29
N ALA A 15 -6.14 -12.78 13.97
CA ALA A 15 -4.94 -12.96 13.16
C ALA A 15 -5.12 -12.39 11.74
N GLY A 16 -6.28 -12.63 11.11
CA GLY A 16 -6.62 -12.08 9.81
C GLY A 16 -6.69 -10.56 9.81
N LEU A 17 -7.28 -9.96 10.84
CA LEU A 17 -7.33 -8.50 11.00
C LEU A 17 -5.92 -7.91 11.18
N ARG A 18 -5.08 -8.54 11.98
CA ARG A 18 -3.68 -8.14 12.19
C ARG A 18 -2.90 -8.19 10.88
N ASN A 19 -2.98 -9.29 10.14
CA ASN A 19 -2.33 -9.43 8.83
C ASN A 19 -2.79 -8.37 7.82
N CYS A 20 -4.09 -8.04 7.83
CA CYS A 20 -4.65 -6.97 7.01
C CYS A 20 -4.02 -5.61 7.36
N THR A 21 -3.95 -5.26 8.64
CA THR A 21 -3.39 -3.96 9.08
C THR A 21 -1.90 -3.86 8.82
N ASP A 22 -1.14 -4.93 9.03
CA ASP A 22 0.30 -4.97 8.77
C ASP A 22 0.60 -4.81 7.26
N ALA A 23 -0.17 -5.51 6.42
CA ALA A 23 -0.05 -5.37 4.97
C ALA A 23 -0.42 -3.94 4.51
N LEU A 24 -1.48 -3.33 5.06
CA LEU A 24 -1.83 -1.93 4.77
C LEU A 24 -0.73 -0.96 5.18
N ALA A 25 -0.14 -1.14 6.36
CA ALA A 25 0.94 -0.30 6.85
C ALA A 25 2.17 -0.38 5.94
N ALA A 26 2.56 -1.59 5.52
CA ALA A 26 3.66 -1.81 4.59
C ALA A 26 3.39 -1.17 3.21
N ALA A 27 2.18 -1.33 2.67
CA ALA A 27 1.77 -0.74 1.40
C ALA A 27 1.78 0.79 1.43
N ASP A 28 1.25 1.38 2.50
CA ASP A 28 1.22 2.85 2.70
C ASP A 28 2.63 3.42 2.85
N TYR A 29 3.49 2.76 3.63
CA TYR A 29 4.89 3.15 3.78
C TYR A 29 5.62 3.17 2.44
N LEU A 30 5.54 2.09 1.65
CA LEU A 30 6.17 2.03 0.33
C LEU A 30 5.61 3.09 -0.62
N SER A 31 4.29 3.28 -0.63
CA SER A 31 3.64 4.28 -1.49
C SER A 31 4.09 5.70 -1.16
N LYS A 32 4.22 6.04 0.13
CA LYS A 32 4.74 7.32 0.59
C LYS A 32 6.22 7.48 0.24
N SER A 33 7.04 6.46 0.48
CA SER A 33 8.46 6.48 0.14
C SER A 33 8.68 6.72 -1.36
N ILE A 34 7.93 6.03 -2.24
CA ILE A 34 8.00 6.21 -3.69
C ILE A 34 7.55 7.61 -4.11
N ARG A 35 6.54 8.19 -3.46
CA ARG A 35 6.04 9.52 -3.78
C ARG A 35 6.99 10.62 -3.36
N ASP A 36 7.57 10.47 -2.17
CA ASP A 36 8.28 11.55 -1.48
C ASP A 36 9.81 11.45 -1.60
N TYR A 37 10.38 10.39 -2.21
CA TYR A 37 11.82 10.10 -2.22
C TYR A 37 12.68 11.28 -2.71
N ARG A 38 12.24 12.01 -3.73
CA ARG A 38 13.01 13.16 -4.26
C ARG A 38 13.08 14.31 -3.26
N ARG A 39 11.96 14.56 -2.57
CA ARG A 39 11.93 15.59 -1.53
C ARG A 39 12.83 15.22 -0.36
N GLU A 40 12.78 13.96 0.05
CA GLU A 40 13.63 13.45 1.13
C GLU A 40 15.10 13.44 0.73
N ALA A 41 15.45 13.04 -0.49
CA ALA A 41 16.82 13.06 -1.00
C ALA A 41 17.42 14.47 -1.02
N ARG A 42 16.64 15.51 -1.34
CA ARG A 42 17.10 16.91 -1.32
C ARG A 42 17.49 17.41 0.08
N VAL A 43 16.99 16.79 1.13
CA VAL A 43 17.34 17.10 2.52
C VAL A 43 18.27 16.05 3.14
N GLY A 44 18.90 15.22 2.29
CA GLY A 44 19.88 14.22 2.71
C GLY A 44 19.29 12.97 3.36
N ARG A 45 17.96 12.73 3.19
CA ARG A 45 17.30 11.54 3.72
C ARG A 45 17.08 10.52 2.63
N VAL A 46 17.37 9.26 2.93
CA VAL A 46 17.12 8.13 2.03
C VAL A 46 15.98 7.29 2.60
N PRO A 47 14.78 7.31 1.96
CA PRO A 47 13.59 6.59 2.47
C PRO A 47 13.56 5.11 2.08
N PHE A 48 14.68 4.56 1.58
CA PHE A 48 14.81 3.18 1.13
C PHE A 48 15.94 2.47 1.89
N ALA A 49 15.87 1.14 1.96
CA ALA A 49 16.92 0.33 2.54
C ALA A 49 18.22 0.45 1.70
N ILE A 50 19.32 0.76 2.34
CA ILE A 50 20.62 1.05 1.67
C ILE A 50 21.11 -0.19 0.91
N ASP A 51 20.98 -1.36 1.48
CA ASP A 51 21.35 -2.64 0.88
C ASP A 51 20.50 -2.96 -0.38
N GLU A 52 19.21 -2.65 -0.38
CA GLU A 52 18.35 -2.78 -1.57
C GLU A 52 18.77 -1.79 -2.68
N LEU A 53 19.12 -0.55 -2.34
CA LEU A 53 19.61 0.43 -3.30
C LEU A 53 20.94 -0.03 -3.93
N LEU A 54 21.89 -0.48 -3.12
CA LEU A 54 23.18 -0.99 -3.58
C LEU A 54 22.99 -2.20 -4.49
N ALA A 55 22.11 -3.13 -4.13
CA ALA A 55 21.79 -4.29 -4.96
C ALA A 55 21.15 -3.91 -6.32
N ALA A 56 20.41 -2.79 -6.35
CA ALA A 56 19.84 -2.23 -7.57
C ALA A 56 20.80 -1.35 -8.39
N GLY A 57 22.02 -1.12 -7.88
CA GLY A 57 23.02 -0.23 -8.48
C GLY A 57 22.59 1.24 -8.46
N VAL A 58 21.84 1.64 -7.42
CA VAL A 58 21.33 3.01 -7.24
C VAL A 58 22.17 3.74 -6.20
N ASP A 59 22.80 4.83 -6.60
CA ASP A 59 23.53 5.72 -5.71
C ASP A 59 22.62 6.80 -5.10
N ASN A 60 23.03 7.38 -3.98
CA ASN A 60 22.29 8.47 -3.35
C ASN A 60 22.07 9.66 -4.28
N ASP A 61 23.06 9.98 -5.12
CA ASP A 61 22.98 11.08 -6.09
C ASP A 61 21.91 10.81 -7.16
N ASP A 62 21.64 9.54 -7.50
CA ASP A 62 20.61 9.17 -8.47
C ASP A 62 19.20 9.53 -7.99
N LEU A 63 18.98 9.53 -6.68
CA LEU A 63 17.68 9.86 -6.09
C LEU A 63 17.29 11.33 -6.33
N ALA A 64 18.25 12.21 -6.53
CA ALA A 64 18.03 13.64 -6.80
C ALA A 64 17.94 13.96 -8.30
N LYS A 65 18.38 13.06 -9.19
CA LYS A 65 18.41 13.29 -10.64
C LYS A 65 17.04 13.42 -11.26
N GLU A 66 16.94 14.31 -12.26
CA GLU A 66 15.71 14.52 -13.04
C GLU A 66 16.06 14.63 -14.53
N PRO A 67 15.56 13.72 -15.39
CA PRO A 67 14.72 12.55 -15.08
C PRO A 67 15.46 11.46 -14.30
N PRO A 68 14.74 10.57 -13.57
CA PRO A 68 15.38 9.49 -12.83
C PRO A 68 16.07 8.52 -13.78
N PRO A 69 17.30 8.03 -13.45
CA PRO A 69 18.03 7.08 -14.27
C PRO A 69 17.26 5.76 -14.46
N PRO A 70 17.50 5.00 -15.56
CA PRO A 70 16.75 3.77 -15.86
C PRO A 70 16.83 2.69 -14.76
N HIS A 71 17.96 2.56 -14.05
CA HIS A 71 18.13 1.62 -12.94
C HIS A 71 17.29 2.03 -11.73
N LEU A 72 17.22 3.33 -11.40
CA LEU A 72 16.32 3.85 -10.37
C LEU A 72 14.84 3.65 -10.76
N GLN A 73 14.47 3.89 -12.03
CA GLN A 73 13.09 3.63 -12.48
C GLN A 73 12.69 2.17 -12.28
N ARG A 74 13.56 1.23 -12.68
CA ARG A 74 13.33 -0.22 -12.47
C ARG A 74 13.17 -0.57 -11.00
N TYR A 75 13.99 0.00 -10.12
CA TYR A 75 13.88 -0.18 -8.68
C TYR A 75 12.54 0.34 -8.15
N LEU A 76 12.15 1.57 -8.52
CA LEU A 76 10.87 2.15 -8.11
C LEU A 76 9.66 1.36 -8.65
N ASP A 77 9.73 0.81 -9.86
CA ASP A 77 8.69 -0.05 -10.42
C ASP A 77 8.58 -1.38 -9.66
N GLY A 78 9.70 -1.93 -9.20
CA GLY A 78 9.73 -3.07 -8.28
C GLY A 78 9.03 -2.77 -6.95
N LEU A 79 9.30 -1.60 -6.36
CA LEU A 79 8.63 -1.16 -5.13
C LEU A 79 7.13 -0.93 -5.34
N ARG A 80 6.71 -0.37 -6.49
CA ARG A 80 5.28 -0.21 -6.83
C ARG A 80 4.57 -1.55 -6.91
N LYS A 81 5.17 -2.55 -7.55
CA LYS A 81 4.63 -3.91 -7.62
C LYS A 81 4.49 -4.52 -6.22
N ARG A 82 5.51 -4.37 -5.37
CA ARG A 82 5.49 -4.84 -3.97
C ARG A 82 4.37 -4.16 -3.16
N ALA A 83 4.22 -2.84 -3.29
CA ALA A 83 3.15 -2.10 -2.64
C ALA A 83 1.75 -2.56 -3.11
N ALA A 84 1.57 -2.79 -4.41
CA ALA A 84 0.33 -3.32 -4.96
C ALA A 84 -0.01 -4.72 -4.41
N GLN A 85 0.99 -5.58 -4.26
CA GLN A 85 0.83 -6.90 -3.64
C GLN A 85 0.37 -6.79 -2.18
N TYR A 86 0.96 -5.88 -1.39
CA TYR A 86 0.54 -5.65 -0.01
C TYR A 86 -0.90 -5.12 0.08
N PHE A 87 -1.34 -4.22 -0.81
CA PHE A 87 -2.74 -3.79 -0.85
C PHE A 87 -3.69 -4.95 -1.17
N ASN A 88 -3.33 -5.85 -2.09
CA ASN A 88 -4.10 -7.05 -2.39
C ASN A 88 -4.16 -7.99 -1.18
N THR A 89 -3.00 -8.28 -0.57
CA THR A 89 -2.92 -9.11 0.65
C THR A 89 -3.81 -8.55 1.75
N ALA A 90 -3.81 -7.24 1.98
CA ALA A 90 -4.68 -6.59 2.96
C ALA A 90 -6.17 -6.85 2.67
N ALA A 91 -6.59 -6.74 1.40
CA ALA A 91 -7.97 -6.99 1.02
C ALA A 91 -8.38 -8.46 1.15
N GLU A 92 -7.45 -9.39 0.91
CA GLU A 92 -7.69 -10.84 0.96
C GLU A 92 -7.69 -11.39 2.39
N THR A 93 -6.79 -10.89 3.25
CA THR A 93 -6.61 -11.39 4.62
C THR A 93 -7.68 -10.90 5.60
N LEU A 94 -8.42 -9.84 5.27
CA LEU A 94 -9.51 -9.36 6.12
C LEU A 94 -10.64 -10.40 6.17
N PRO A 95 -10.93 -11.00 7.35
CA PRO A 95 -11.94 -12.03 7.50
C PRO A 95 -13.33 -11.54 7.07
N ARG A 96 -14.10 -12.40 6.41
CA ARG A 96 -15.43 -12.05 5.91
C ARG A 96 -16.37 -11.55 7.01
N ALA A 97 -16.34 -12.17 8.18
CA ALA A 97 -17.12 -11.77 9.34
C ALA A 97 -16.79 -10.34 9.82
N GLN A 98 -15.54 -9.89 9.61
CA GLN A 98 -15.05 -8.59 10.05
C GLN A 98 -15.20 -7.48 8.99
N ARG A 99 -15.51 -7.82 7.72
CA ARG A 99 -15.52 -6.86 6.60
C ARG A 99 -16.50 -5.71 6.79
N ALA A 100 -17.71 -5.99 7.28
CA ALA A 100 -18.72 -4.96 7.50
C ALA A 100 -18.27 -3.95 8.57
N ARG A 101 -17.67 -4.44 9.66
CA ARG A 101 -17.15 -3.62 10.77
C ARG A 101 -15.91 -2.82 10.35
N HIS A 102 -15.01 -3.42 9.58
CA HIS A 102 -13.72 -2.86 9.18
C HIS A 102 -13.68 -2.46 7.69
N ARG A 103 -14.82 -2.14 7.09
CA ARG A 103 -14.93 -1.73 5.67
C ARG A 103 -13.98 -0.58 5.28
N HIS A 104 -13.61 0.29 6.23
CA HIS A 104 -12.67 1.37 5.99
C HIS A 104 -11.27 0.86 5.59
N LEU A 105 -10.84 -0.31 6.06
CA LEU A 105 -9.56 -0.91 5.65
C LEU A 105 -9.60 -1.32 4.17
N LEU A 106 -10.72 -1.86 3.67
CA LEU A 106 -10.91 -2.19 2.26
C LEU A 106 -10.95 -0.93 1.39
N VAL A 107 -11.55 0.15 1.89
CA VAL A 107 -11.54 1.45 1.21
C VAL A 107 -10.12 1.99 1.12
N LEU A 108 -9.34 1.94 2.20
CA LEU A 108 -7.94 2.38 2.21
C LEU A 108 -7.08 1.56 1.24
N ALA A 109 -7.25 0.23 1.20
CA ALA A 109 -6.55 -0.62 0.25
C ALA A 109 -6.89 -0.25 -1.21
N ALA A 110 -8.17 -0.08 -1.53
CA ALA A 110 -8.62 0.27 -2.88
C ALA A 110 -8.12 1.65 -3.33
N LEU A 111 -8.19 2.65 -2.47
CA LEU A 111 -7.69 3.99 -2.74
C LEU A 111 -6.16 4.01 -2.89
N GLY A 112 -5.45 3.34 -1.98
CA GLY A 112 -3.99 3.23 -2.03
C GLY A 112 -3.51 2.61 -3.34
N GLN A 113 -4.13 1.52 -3.78
CA GLN A 113 -3.83 0.86 -5.04
C GLN A 113 -4.12 1.74 -6.26
N ALA A 114 -5.24 2.47 -6.26
CA ALA A 114 -5.58 3.40 -7.32
C ALA A 114 -4.58 4.57 -7.41
N HIS A 115 -4.14 5.09 -6.26
CA HIS A 115 -3.17 6.18 -6.19
C HIS A 115 -1.77 5.75 -6.61
N LEU A 116 -1.38 4.51 -6.34
CA LEU A 116 -0.09 3.95 -6.74
C LEU A 116 0.09 3.96 -8.27
N ASN A 117 -1.00 3.72 -9.01
CA ASN A 117 -1.02 3.63 -10.46
C ASN A 117 -1.30 4.96 -11.17
N SER A 118 -1.70 6.00 -10.45
CA SER A 118 -2.05 7.28 -11.06
C SER A 118 -0.83 8.18 -11.25
N ARG A 119 -0.45 8.46 -12.51
CA ARG A 119 0.36 9.63 -12.85
C ARG A 119 -0.55 10.85 -12.66
N ALA A 120 -0.32 11.59 -11.58
CA ALA A 120 -1.00 12.81 -11.12
C ALA A 120 -2.15 13.36 -12.00
N PRO A 121 -3.41 12.96 -11.83
CA PRO A 121 -4.54 13.60 -12.45
C PRO A 121 -4.87 14.92 -11.74
N ALA A 122 -5.55 15.84 -12.45
CA ALA A 122 -6.04 17.07 -11.88
C ALA A 122 -6.85 16.83 -10.60
N PRO A 123 -6.69 17.65 -9.54
CA PRO A 123 -7.19 17.37 -8.19
C PRO A 123 -8.71 17.12 -8.11
N GLU A 124 -9.51 17.77 -8.94
CA GLU A 124 -10.98 17.59 -8.94
C GLU A 124 -11.42 16.23 -9.52
N ARG A 125 -10.83 15.80 -10.63
CA ARG A 125 -11.13 14.48 -11.23
C ARG A 125 -10.69 13.32 -10.33
N ARG A 126 -9.65 13.55 -9.53
CA ARG A 126 -9.19 12.58 -8.56
C ARG A 126 -10.21 12.36 -7.45
N ARG A 127 -10.78 13.43 -6.89
CA ARG A 127 -11.78 13.37 -5.80
C ARG A 127 -13.02 12.55 -6.19
N LEU A 128 -13.56 12.75 -7.38
CA LEU A 128 -14.73 11.98 -7.85
C LEU A 128 -14.43 10.50 -8.05
N LYS A 129 -13.26 10.18 -8.63
CA LYS A 129 -12.83 8.79 -8.77
C LYS A 129 -12.60 8.13 -7.41
N ASP A 130 -11.97 8.82 -6.47
CA ASP A 130 -11.72 8.33 -5.11
C ASP A 130 -13.03 8.08 -4.37
N MET A 131 -14.02 8.97 -4.49
CA MET A 131 -15.36 8.78 -3.91
C MET A 131 -16.07 7.54 -4.48
N PHE A 132 -16.01 7.34 -5.80
CA PHE A 132 -16.62 6.18 -6.45
C PHE A 132 -15.92 4.87 -6.04
N LEU A 133 -14.59 4.86 -5.99
CA LEU A 133 -13.81 3.70 -5.52
C LEU A 133 -14.10 3.39 -4.04
N ALA A 134 -14.13 4.39 -3.18
CA ALA A 134 -14.47 4.23 -1.77
C ALA A 134 -15.87 3.64 -1.60
N TRP A 135 -16.84 4.15 -2.35
CA TRP A 135 -18.22 3.67 -2.32
C TRP A 135 -18.35 2.20 -2.79
N THR A 136 -17.69 1.84 -3.91
CA THR A 136 -17.71 0.46 -4.43
C THR A 136 -17.01 -0.52 -3.49
N ALA A 137 -15.88 -0.14 -2.91
CA ALA A 137 -15.17 -0.96 -1.93
C ALA A 137 -15.99 -1.17 -0.65
N ALA A 138 -16.67 -0.11 -0.17
CA ALA A 138 -17.54 -0.20 1.00
C ALA A 138 -18.78 -1.09 0.75
N ARG A 139 -19.32 -1.12 -0.48
CA ARG A 139 -20.46 -2.00 -0.84
C ARG A 139 -20.08 -3.47 -0.94
N ARG A 140 -18.87 -3.78 -1.41
CA ARG A 140 -18.36 -5.17 -1.48
C ARG A 140 -18.06 -5.77 -0.10
N ALA A 141 -18.04 -4.94 0.94
CA ALA A 141 -17.82 -5.37 2.34
C ALA A 141 -19.10 -5.87 3.02
N ARG A 142 -20.25 -5.78 2.36
CA ARG A 142 -21.53 -6.36 2.81
C ARG A 142 -21.64 -7.79 2.32
#